data_a004002f019d63ba15cf3194d2160463
#
_entry.id   a004002f019d63ba15cf3194d2160463
#
_cell.length_a   1.000
_cell.length_b   1.000
_cell.length_c   1.000
_cell.angle_alpha   90.00
_cell.angle_beta   90.00
_cell.angle_gamma   90.00
#
_symmetry.space_group_name_H-M   'P 1'
#
loop_
_entity.id
_entity.type
_entity.pdbx_description
1 polymer ?
#
loop_
_entity_poly.entity_id
_entity_poly.type
_entity_poly.pdbx_seq_one_letter_code
_entity_poly.pdbx_strand_id
1 'polypeptide(L)'
;MSEQIYSQDEIFAAVLPLLKKYHAEKAILFGSYARQEADAASDIDLIVVGGKDFDLTDVLCIAEELLCALGKPVDVNELREINPQSAFYDAILAEGVQIA
;
A
#
# COMPACT_ATOMS: atom_id res chain seq x y z
N MET A 1 -14.78 -8.67 9.17
CA MET A 1 -14.03 -7.57 8.57
C MET A 1 -14.39 -6.25 9.23
N SER A 2 -13.44 -5.35 9.30
CA SER A 2 -13.68 -4.02 9.85
C SER A 2 -14.47 -3.16 8.86
N GLU A 3 -15.46 -2.44 9.37
CA GLU A 3 -16.18 -1.42 8.58
C GLU A 3 -15.56 -0.03 8.76
N GLN A 4 -14.47 0.07 9.47
CA GLN A 4 -13.81 1.32 9.74
C GLN A 4 -13.19 1.92 8.47
N ILE A 5 -13.34 3.23 8.32
CA ILE A 5 -12.62 3.98 7.29
C ILE A 5 -11.39 4.59 7.96
N TYR A 6 -10.20 4.18 7.50
CA TYR A 6 -8.96 4.64 8.08
C TYR A 6 -8.52 5.98 7.46
N SER A 7 -7.91 6.83 8.26
CA SER A 7 -7.21 8.00 7.74
C SER A 7 -5.89 7.57 7.10
N GLN A 8 -5.31 8.45 6.29
CA GLN A 8 -3.99 8.21 5.72
C GLN A 8 -2.95 8.03 6.82
N ASP A 9 -3.04 8.81 7.90
CA ASP A 9 -2.10 8.70 9.03
C ASP A 9 -2.21 7.36 9.74
N GLU A 10 -3.40 6.82 9.87
CA GLU A 10 -3.59 5.49 10.48
C GLU A 10 -2.99 4.39 9.60
N ILE A 11 -3.16 4.50 8.29
CA ILE A 11 -2.55 3.55 7.35
C ILE A 11 -1.03 3.68 7.40
N PHE A 12 -0.49 4.89 7.45
CA PHE A 12 0.92 5.17 7.63
C PHE A 12 1.51 4.47 8.85
N ALA A 13 0.82 4.63 9.99
CA ALA A 13 1.30 4.06 11.25
C ALA A 13 1.38 2.54 11.19
N ALA A 14 0.50 1.89 10.43
CA ALA A 14 0.53 0.45 10.24
C ALA A 14 1.61 0.01 9.25
N VAL A 15 1.88 0.81 8.22
CA VAL A 15 2.81 0.46 7.13
C VAL A 15 4.27 0.69 7.51
N LEU A 16 4.59 1.77 8.22
CA LEU A 16 5.97 2.16 8.51
C LEU A 16 6.81 1.05 9.16
N PRO A 17 6.31 0.35 10.21
CA PRO A 17 7.10 -0.72 10.80
C PRO A 17 7.40 -1.86 9.83
N LEU A 18 6.48 -2.12 8.90
CA LEU A 18 6.64 -3.20 7.93
C LEU A 18 7.68 -2.85 6.87
N LEU A 19 7.77 -1.59 6.48
CA LEU A 19 8.82 -1.15 5.55
C LEU A 19 10.20 -1.42 6.13
N LYS A 20 10.39 -1.17 7.41
CA LYS A 20 11.65 -1.46 8.10
C LYS A 20 11.89 -2.96 8.23
N LYS A 21 10.86 -3.70 8.61
CA LYS A 21 10.95 -5.14 8.84
C LYS A 21 11.33 -5.90 7.57
N TYR A 22 10.79 -5.50 6.44
CA TYR A 22 10.98 -6.19 5.16
C TYR A 22 11.97 -5.47 4.23
N HIS A 23 12.68 -4.48 4.71
CA HIS A 23 13.70 -3.74 3.95
C HIS A 23 13.16 -3.05 2.70
N ALA A 24 11.93 -2.57 2.76
CA ALA A 24 11.36 -1.76 1.70
C ALA A 24 11.73 -0.29 1.89
N GLU A 25 11.86 0.44 0.79
CA GLU A 25 12.28 1.84 0.82
C GLU A 25 11.13 2.77 1.16
N LYS A 26 9.96 2.56 0.54
CA LYS A 26 8.79 3.42 0.73
C LYS A 26 7.53 2.73 0.26
N ALA A 27 6.39 3.36 0.53
CA ALA A 27 5.10 2.91 0.07
C ALA A 27 4.31 4.07 -0.49
N ILE A 28 3.43 3.76 -1.43
CA ILE A 28 2.55 4.74 -2.08
C ILE A 28 1.11 4.26 -1.88
N LEU A 29 0.30 5.08 -1.22
CA LEU A 29 -1.13 4.82 -1.09
C LEU A 29 -1.81 5.24 -2.38
N PHE A 30 -2.69 4.39 -2.90
CA PHE A 30 -3.37 4.62 -4.17
C PHE A 30 -4.87 4.39 -4.02
N GLY A 31 -5.63 4.74 -5.05
CA GLY A 31 -7.06 4.48 -5.11
C GLY A 31 -7.89 5.41 -4.24
N SER A 32 -9.04 4.94 -3.77
CA SER A 32 -10.00 5.77 -3.05
C SER A 32 -9.45 6.36 -1.76
N TYR A 33 -8.60 5.63 -1.04
CA TYR A 33 -7.96 6.15 0.17
C TYR A 33 -6.99 7.29 -0.14
N ALA A 34 -6.28 7.22 -1.25
CA ALA A 34 -5.37 8.30 -1.66
C ALA A 34 -6.14 9.57 -2.05
N ARG A 35 -7.32 9.39 -2.64
CA ARG A 35 -8.19 10.51 -3.04
C ARG A 35 -9.08 11.01 -1.91
N GLN A 36 -9.02 10.38 -0.73
CA GLN A 36 -9.89 10.67 0.41
C GLN A 36 -11.37 10.50 0.08
N GLU A 37 -11.68 9.53 -0.78
CA GLU A 37 -13.03 9.20 -1.23
C GLU A 37 -13.48 7.82 -0.73
N ALA A 38 -12.70 7.20 0.16
CA ALA A 38 -12.97 5.85 0.63
C ALA A 38 -14.24 5.79 1.49
N ASP A 39 -14.93 4.67 1.40
CA ASP A 39 -16.04 4.33 2.29
C ASP A 39 -15.76 2.99 2.98
N ALA A 40 -16.73 2.51 3.77
CA ALA A 40 -16.56 1.28 4.54
C ALA A 40 -16.31 0.04 3.67
N ALA A 41 -16.75 0.07 2.42
CA ALA A 41 -16.59 -1.03 1.47
C ALA A 41 -15.31 -0.92 0.63
N SER A 42 -14.59 0.21 0.72
CA SER A 42 -13.39 0.44 -0.09
C SER A 42 -12.23 -0.42 0.39
N ASP A 43 -11.50 -1.00 -0.58
CA ASP A 43 -10.24 -1.68 -0.29
C ASP A 43 -9.10 -0.67 -0.19
N ILE A 44 -8.06 -1.05 0.52
CA ILE A 44 -6.84 -0.25 0.61
C ILE A 44 -5.89 -0.75 -0.46
N ASP A 45 -5.45 0.15 -1.35
CA ASP A 45 -4.48 -0.16 -2.40
C ASP A 45 -3.14 0.45 -2.05
N LEU A 46 -2.11 -0.38 -1.96
CA LEU A 46 -0.78 0.03 -1.54
C LEU A 46 0.26 -0.45 -2.55
N ILE A 47 1.13 0.46 -2.95
CA ILE A 47 2.26 0.14 -3.83
C ILE A 47 3.53 0.28 -3.00
N VAL A 48 4.31 -0.81 -2.90
CA VAL A 48 5.57 -0.81 -2.18
C VAL A 48 6.72 -0.59 -3.16
N VAL A 49 7.63 0.29 -2.80
CA VAL A 49 8.89 0.46 -3.51
C VAL A 49 9.95 -0.26 -2.69
N GLY A 50 10.32 -1.45 -3.13
CA GLY A 50 11.11 -2.36 -2.32
C GLY A 50 12.60 -2.08 -2.29
N GLY A 51 13.13 -1.46 -3.33
CA GLY A 51 14.56 -1.26 -3.40
C GLY A 51 15.35 -2.53 -3.67
N LYS A 52 16.68 -2.43 -3.49
CA LYS A 52 17.63 -3.46 -3.91
C LYS A 52 17.55 -4.74 -3.08
N ASP A 53 17.35 -4.60 -1.78
CA ASP A 53 17.38 -5.72 -0.84
C ASP A 53 16.01 -6.31 -0.53
N PHE A 54 14.98 -5.83 -1.20
CA PHE A 54 13.61 -6.28 -0.96
C PHE A 54 13.32 -7.58 -1.71
N ASP A 55 12.75 -8.54 -1.00
CA ASP A 55 12.28 -9.78 -1.60
C ASP A 55 10.82 -9.60 -2.05
N LEU A 56 10.56 -9.79 -3.34
CA LEU A 56 9.22 -9.63 -3.90
C LEU A 56 8.16 -10.53 -3.25
N THR A 57 8.57 -11.69 -2.74
CA THR A 57 7.64 -12.58 -2.03
C THR A 57 7.14 -11.97 -0.72
N ASP A 58 7.88 -11.04 -0.14
CA ASP A 58 7.49 -10.38 1.11
C ASP A 58 6.26 -9.46 0.93
N VAL A 59 5.89 -9.14 -0.30
CA VAL A 59 4.63 -8.43 -0.58
C VAL A 59 3.44 -9.16 0.05
N LEU A 60 3.41 -10.49 -0.05
CA LEU A 60 2.34 -11.30 0.54
C LEU A 60 2.36 -11.23 2.06
N CYS A 61 3.54 -11.21 2.65
CA CYS A 61 3.68 -11.09 4.10
C CYS A 61 3.20 -9.72 4.59
N ILE A 62 3.56 -8.66 3.87
CA ILE A 62 3.11 -7.30 4.18
C ILE A 62 1.58 -7.23 4.12
N ALA A 63 0.98 -7.78 3.07
CA ALA A 63 -0.47 -7.78 2.89
C ALA A 63 -1.17 -8.50 4.04
N GLU A 64 -0.63 -9.65 4.47
CA GLU A 64 -1.20 -10.42 5.56
C GLU A 64 -1.09 -9.69 6.90
N GLU A 65 0.06 -9.10 7.18
CA GLU A 65 0.24 -8.34 8.42
C GLU A 65 -0.66 -7.11 8.47
N LEU A 66 -0.88 -6.46 7.33
CA LEU A 66 -1.79 -5.32 7.27
C LEU A 66 -3.25 -5.75 7.45
N LEU A 67 -3.62 -6.89 6.88
CA LEU A 67 -4.96 -7.45 7.12
C LEU A 67 -5.19 -7.69 8.61
N CYS A 68 -4.21 -8.24 9.30
CA CYS A 68 -4.30 -8.49 10.74
C CYS A 68 -4.35 -7.17 11.54
N ALA A 69 -3.57 -6.19 11.14
CA ALA A 69 -3.50 -4.91 11.86
C ALA A 69 -4.72 -4.04 11.65
N LEU A 70 -5.25 -4.00 10.43
CA LEU A 70 -6.32 -3.09 10.05
C LEU A 70 -7.71 -3.76 10.00
N GLY A 71 -7.75 -5.08 9.96
CA GLY A 71 -9.00 -5.80 9.91
C GLY A 71 -9.73 -5.72 8.59
N LYS A 72 -9.07 -5.28 7.53
CA LYS A 72 -9.65 -5.26 6.19
C LYS A 72 -8.58 -5.57 5.15
N PRO A 73 -8.99 -6.09 3.97
CA PRO A 73 -8.03 -6.47 2.94
C PRO A 73 -7.23 -5.27 2.43
N VAL A 74 -5.94 -5.49 2.25
CA VAL A 74 -5.03 -4.51 1.65
C VAL A 74 -4.41 -5.17 0.42
N ASP A 75 -4.61 -4.55 -0.74
CA ASP A 75 -4.03 -5.01 -1.98
C ASP A 75 -2.62 -4.40 -2.10
N VAL A 76 -1.61 -5.24 -1.98
CA VAL A 76 -0.22 -4.79 -1.96
C VAL A 76 0.49 -5.27 -3.22
N ASN A 77 1.10 -4.35 -3.94
CA ASN A 77 1.91 -4.63 -5.12
C ASN A 77 3.26 -3.92 -4.99
N GLU A 78 4.29 -4.49 -5.59
CA GLU A 78 5.58 -3.82 -5.67
C GLU A 78 5.68 -3.06 -7.00
N LEU A 79 6.26 -1.88 -6.98
CA LEU A 79 6.28 -1.00 -8.15
C LEU A 79 6.91 -1.64 -9.38
N ARG A 80 7.91 -2.51 -9.20
CA ARG A 80 8.60 -3.20 -10.30
C ARG A 80 7.69 -4.20 -11.04
N GLU A 81 6.63 -4.67 -10.39
CA GLU A 81 5.68 -5.60 -11.00
C GLU A 81 4.70 -4.90 -11.94
N ILE A 82 4.68 -3.58 -11.91
CA ILE A 82 3.75 -2.78 -12.71
C ILE A 82 4.47 -2.30 -13.97
N ASN A 83 3.85 -2.51 -15.13
CA ASN A 83 4.40 -2.08 -16.40
C ASN A 83 4.54 -0.54 -16.41
N PRO A 84 5.76 0.02 -16.54
CA PRO A 84 5.95 1.48 -16.53
C PRO A 84 5.30 2.19 -17.72
N GLN A 85 4.87 1.46 -18.75
CA GLN A 85 4.19 2.04 -19.91
C GLN A 85 2.67 1.92 -19.81
N SER A 86 2.15 1.43 -18.69
CA SER A 86 0.71 1.27 -18.51
C SER A 86 0.07 2.55 -17.99
N ALA A 87 -1.23 2.69 -18.26
CA ALA A 87 -2.02 3.78 -17.69
C ALA A 87 -2.09 3.68 -16.16
N PHE A 88 -2.04 2.48 -15.62
CA PHE A 88 -2.04 2.26 -14.18
C PHE A 88 -0.78 2.84 -13.53
N TYR A 89 0.38 2.62 -14.13
CA TYR A 89 1.64 3.19 -13.64
C TYR A 89 1.58 4.73 -13.63
N ASP A 90 1.07 5.32 -14.71
CA ASP A 90 0.91 6.77 -14.80
C ASP A 90 -0.04 7.29 -13.74
N ALA A 91 -1.12 6.58 -13.46
CA ALA A 91 -2.08 6.96 -12.44
C ALA A 91 -1.46 6.91 -11.04
N ILE A 92 -0.62 5.91 -10.77
CA ILE A 92 0.08 5.82 -9.48
C ILE A 92 0.98 7.04 -9.26
N LEU A 93 1.73 7.43 -10.29
CA LEU A 93 2.62 8.60 -10.18
C LEU A 93 1.86 9.91 -10.04
N ALA A 94 0.68 10.01 -10.66
CA ALA A 94 -0.12 11.23 -10.65
C ALA A 94 -0.99 11.36 -9.40
N GLU A 95 -1.56 10.27 -8.91
CA GLU A 95 -2.57 10.27 -7.84
C GLU A 95 -2.09 9.62 -6.54
N GLY A 96 -1.02 8.87 -6.58
CA GLY A 96 -0.51 8.18 -5.40
C GLY A 96 0.01 9.14 -4.33
N VAL A 97 -0.21 8.79 -3.07
CA VAL A 97 0.31 9.53 -1.92
C VAL A 97 1.45 8.73 -1.32
N GLN A 98 2.65 9.29 -1.36
CA GLN A 98 3.80 8.62 -0.78
C GLN A 98 3.72 8.72 0.74
N ILE A 99 3.80 7.58 1.40
CA ILE A 99 3.64 7.50 2.84
C ILE A 99 4.91 7.05 3.58
N ALA A 100 6.04 7.14 2.98
CA ALA A 100 7.31 6.94 3.70
C ALA A 100 8.50 7.36 2.85
#